data_ef5236cd25bf3fbba1c376c631f10303
#
_entry.id   ef5236cd25bf3fbba1c376c631f10303
#
_cell.length_a   1.000
_cell.length_b   1.000
_cell.length_c   1.000
_cell.angle_alpha   90.00
_cell.angle_beta   90.00
_cell.angle_gamma   90.00
#
_symmetry.space_group_name_H-M   'P 1'
#
loop_
_entity.id
_entity.type
_entity.pdbx_description
1 polymer ?
#
loop_
_entity_poly.entity_id
_entity_poly.type
_entity_poly.pdbx_seq_one_letter_code
_entity_poly.pdbx_strand_id
1 'polypeptide(L)'
;MHLLRRGVVTGLVLLGAIVVSVAAAARSLDFRDDFATLEPRQWVEITRPFGHGTVDAANVAVANDRLRIRLPAGRLDGGELRSTGLYRYGSYRVRMRVANAPSSLTAFFLYKKPDYAQELDIEIYNDSTGRIMFSTYSGNAQTNTVTKLLPFDPTAAFHDYVIEYDPGAARFLADGVELQRWSSGVTRSSMYLFVNAWFPSWLAGERPATDRFTEVEWVEHVAR
;
A
#
# COMPACT_ATOMS: atom_id res chain seq x y z
N MET A 1 -16.26 28.66 86.23
CA MET A 1 -15.40 29.17 85.12
C MET A 1 -15.24 28.08 84.12
N HIS A 2 -16.13 28.01 83.13
CA HIS A 2 -16.15 26.95 82.06
C HIS A 2 -15.56 27.49 80.80
N LEU A 3 -14.48 26.85 80.34
CA LEU A 3 -13.87 27.08 79.02
C LEU A 3 -14.50 26.18 77.97
N LEU A 4 -15.19 26.77 77.07
CA LEU A 4 -15.67 26.10 75.81
C LEU A 4 -14.53 25.90 74.85
N ARG A 5 -14.20 24.68 74.54
CA ARG A 5 -13.34 24.35 73.41
C ARG A 5 -14.17 24.29 72.12
N ARG A 6 -13.84 25.16 71.14
CA ARG A 6 -14.38 25.10 69.78
C ARG A 6 -13.60 24.06 68.97
N GLY A 7 -14.28 23.02 68.53
CA GLY A 7 -13.76 22.05 67.58
C GLY A 7 -13.84 22.62 66.16
N VAL A 8 -12.72 22.61 65.46
CA VAL A 8 -12.63 22.92 64.03
C VAL A 8 -12.85 21.64 63.26
N VAL A 9 -13.94 21.56 62.51
CA VAL A 9 -14.19 20.45 61.56
C VAL A 9 -13.58 20.85 60.23
N THR A 10 -12.46 20.17 59.84
CA THR A 10 -11.85 20.34 58.55
C THR A 10 -12.53 19.38 57.57
N GLY A 11 -13.38 19.94 56.72
CA GLY A 11 -14.00 19.18 55.63
C GLY A 11 -13.01 18.92 54.49
N LEU A 12 -12.71 17.65 54.25
CA LEU A 12 -11.88 17.21 53.16
C LEU A 12 -12.75 17.13 51.89
N VAL A 13 -12.58 18.05 50.95
CA VAL A 13 -13.25 18.00 49.64
C VAL A 13 -12.40 17.12 48.72
N LEU A 14 -12.87 15.90 48.48
CA LEU A 14 -12.30 15.02 47.44
C LEU A 14 -12.81 15.49 46.06
N LEU A 15 -11.94 16.17 45.32
CA LEU A 15 -12.17 16.39 43.88
C LEU A 15 -11.91 15.06 43.13
N GLY A 16 -12.97 14.36 42.78
CA GLY A 16 -12.91 13.23 41.85
C GLY A 16 -12.62 13.71 40.43
N ALA A 17 -11.42 13.44 39.92
CA ALA A 17 -11.09 13.66 38.53
C ALA A 17 -11.85 12.62 37.69
N ILE A 18 -12.86 13.07 36.91
CA ILE A 18 -13.52 12.25 35.91
C ILE A 18 -12.55 12.14 34.73
N VAL A 19 -11.87 11.00 34.63
CA VAL A 19 -11.09 10.63 33.42
C VAL A 19 -12.12 10.22 32.35
N VAL A 20 -12.49 11.14 31.47
CA VAL A 20 -13.25 10.81 30.26
C VAL A 20 -12.29 10.13 29.31
N SER A 21 -12.31 8.80 29.33
CA SER A 21 -11.63 8.00 28.31
C SER A 21 -12.39 8.19 26.99
N VAL A 22 -11.89 9.05 26.12
CA VAL A 22 -12.35 9.12 24.72
C VAL A 22 -11.81 7.88 24.06
N ALA A 23 -12.62 6.82 24.02
CA ALA A 23 -12.37 5.72 23.11
C ALA A 23 -12.41 6.30 21.70
N ALA A 24 -11.26 6.41 21.04
CA ALA A 24 -11.20 6.71 19.63
C ALA A 24 -11.98 5.60 18.93
N ALA A 25 -13.19 5.91 18.44
CA ALA A 25 -13.93 5.02 17.58
C ALA A 25 -12.99 4.63 16.45
N ALA A 26 -12.74 3.33 16.30
CA ALA A 26 -12.02 2.82 15.14
C ALA A 26 -12.80 3.30 13.92
N ARG A 27 -12.25 4.29 13.21
CA ARG A 27 -12.84 4.71 11.94
C ARG A 27 -12.86 3.47 11.08
N SER A 28 -14.00 3.23 10.43
CA SER A 28 -14.03 2.33 9.28
C SER A 28 -12.87 2.79 8.39
N LEU A 29 -11.89 1.91 8.20
CA LEU A 29 -10.72 2.23 7.38
C LEU A 29 -11.04 2.06 5.89
N ASP A 30 -12.32 1.95 5.56
CA ASP A 30 -12.79 1.91 4.18
C ASP A 30 -12.49 3.24 3.51
N PHE A 31 -11.88 3.18 2.34
CA PHE A 31 -11.71 4.33 1.48
C PHE A 31 -11.74 3.92 0.02
N ARG A 32 -12.08 4.89 -0.82
CA ARG A 32 -11.87 4.86 -2.26
C ARG A 32 -11.31 6.22 -2.68
N ASP A 33 -10.26 6.19 -3.48
CA ASP A 33 -9.65 7.37 -4.08
C ASP A 33 -9.66 7.21 -5.61
N ASP A 34 -10.37 8.10 -6.28
CA ASP A 34 -10.47 8.17 -7.74
C ASP A 34 -9.47 9.19 -8.33
N PHE A 35 -8.52 9.68 -7.53
CA PHE A 35 -7.42 10.56 -7.92
C PHE A 35 -7.84 11.84 -8.66
N ALA A 36 -8.92 12.49 -8.21
CA ALA A 36 -9.22 13.85 -8.65
C ALA A 36 -8.11 14.83 -8.25
N THR A 37 -7.53 14.61 -7.07
CA THR A 37 -6.33 15.28 -6.54
C THR A 37 -5.48 14.27 -5.77
N LEU A 38 -4.22 14.62 -5.50
CA LEU A 38 -3.40 13.81 -4.59
C LEU A 38 -3.55 14.35 -3.17
N GLU A 39 -4.32 13.65 -2.34
CA GLU A 39 -4.64 14.09 -0.99
C GLU A 39 -3.50 13.79 0.02
N PRO A 40 -2.79 14.81 0.56
CA PRO A 40 -1.66 14.58 1.46
C PRO A 40 -2.02 13.90 2.80
N ARG A 41 -3.32 13.91 3.16
CA ARG A 41 -3.82 13.19 4.34
C ARG A 41 -3.95 11.70 4.10
N GLN A 42 -4.04 11.29 2.84
CA GLN A 42 -4.21 9.89 2.41
C GLN A 42 -2.90 9.30 1.90
N TRP A 43 -2.09 10.11 1.19
CA TRP A 43 -0.93 9.64 0.44
C TRP A 43 0.35 10.43 0.74
N VAL A 44 1.48 9.74 0.54
CA VAL A 44 2.84 10.30 0.60
C VAL A 44 3.61 9.76 -0.61
N GLU A 45 4.19 10.68 -1.38
CA GLU A 45 5.16 10.36 -2.44
C GLU A 45 6.52 10.05 -1.80
N ILE A 46 7.14 8.99 -2.22
CA ILE A 46 8.41 8.50 -1.64
C ILE A 46 9.58 8.82 -2.56
N THR A 47 10.67 9.30 -1.97
CA THR A 47 11.97 9.43 -2.65
C THR A 47 13.02 8.61 -1.91
N ARG A 48 13.59 7.60 -2.59
CA ARG A 48 14.67 6.74 -2.06
C ARG A 48 15.37 5.97 -3.18
N PRO A 49 16.63 5.55 -3.02
CA PRO A 49 17.26 4.57 -3.90
C PRO A 49 16.45 3.27 -3.90
N PHE A 50 16.17 2.71 -5.08
CA PHE A 50 15.41 1.48 -5.22
C PHE A 50 15.71 0.77 -6.55
N GLY A 51 16.14 -0.50 -6.48
CA GLY A 51 16.55 -1.26 -7.66
C GLY A 51 17.75 -0.67 -8.37
N HIS A 52 17.66 -0.49 -9.69
CA HIS A 52 18.71 0.11 -10.52
C HIS A 52 18.80 1.64 -10.38
N GLY A 53 17.81 2.31 -9.86
CA GLY A 53 17.71 3.76 -9.81
C GLY A 53 17.13 4.28 -8.51
N THR A 54 16.21 5.21 -8.64
CA THR A 54 15.52 5.87 -7.54
C THR A 54 14.01 5.88 -7.81
N VAL A 55 13.18 5.55 -6.82
CA VAL A 55 11.80 6.04 -6.83
C VAL A 55 11.82 7.48 -6.35
N ASP A 56 11.18 8.37 -7.09
CA ASP A 56 11.24 9.82 -6.87
C ASP A 56 9.82 10.41 -6.86
N ALA A 57 9.54 11.24 -5.86
CA ALA A 57 8.27 11.97 -5.73
C ALA A 57 7.94 12.78 -7.00
N ALA A 58 8.96 13.32 -7.69
CA ALA A 58 8.78 14.05 -8.95
C ALA A 58 8.24 13.19 -10.11
N ASN A 59 8.22 11.87 -9.95
CA ASN A 59 7.66 10.92 -10.91
C ASN A 59 6.23 10.48 -10.55
N VAL A 60 5.65 11.05 -9.48
CA VAL A 60 4.28 10.76 -9.05
C VAL A 60 3.44 12.02 -9.22
N ALA A 61 2.34 11.94 -9.97
CA ALA A 61 1.46 13.08 -10.19
C ALA A 61 0.02 12.61 -10.46
N VAL A 62 -0.95 13.48 -10.24
CA VAL A 62 -2.31 13.33 -10.74
C VAL A 62 -2.47 14.16 -12.00
N ALA A 63 -2.97 13.54 -13.06
CA ALA A 63 -3.32 14.21 -14.31
C ALA A 63 -4.46 13.46 -15.01
N ASN A 64 -5.44 14.20 -15.54
CA ASN A 64 -6.64 13.65 -16.19
C ASN A 64 -7.42 12.69 -15.27
N ASP A 65 -7.63 13.10 -14.01
CA ASP A 65 -8.32 12.32 -12.97
C ASP A 65 -7.74 10.91 -12.80
N ARG A 66 -6.40 10.80 -12.81
CA ARG A 66 -5.66 9.56 -12.61
C ARG A 66 -4.35 9.82 -11.91
N LEU A 67 -3.96 8.91 -11.04
CA LEU A 67 -2.57 8.81 -10.60
C LEU A 67 -1.71 8.35 -11.79
N ARG A 68 -0.60 9.03 -12.00
CA ARG A 68 0.41 8.68 -13.01
C ARG A 68 1.77 8.52 -12.34
N ILE A 69 2.35 7.35 -12.54
CA ILE A 69 3.71 7.06 -12.08
C ILE A 69 4.60 6.96 -13.32
N ARG A 70 5.55 7.89 -13.43
CA ARG A 70 6.44 8.02 -14.58
C ARG A 70 7.68 7.14 -14.43
N LEU A 71 8.05 6.49 -15.50
CA LEU A 71 9.35 5.89 -15.77
C LEU A 71 10.05 6.77 -16.82
N PRO A 72 11.01 7.65 -16.41
CA PRO A 72 11.54 8.70 -17.29
C PRO A 72 12.41 8.16 -18.42
N ALA A 73 12.35 8.83 -19.57
CA ALA A 73 13.20 8.54 -20.73
C ALA A 73 14.70 8.54 -20.36
N GLY A 74 15.45 7.55 -20.85
CA GLY A 74 16.88 7.42 -20.66
C GLY A 74 17.36 7.14 -19.23
N ARG A 75 16.44 6.89 -18.27
CA ARG A 75 16.74 6.67 -16.85
C ARG A 75 16.17 5.34 -16.36
N LEU A 76 16.65 4.87 -15.21
CA LEU A 76 16.12 3.69 -14.51
C LEU A 76 15.42 4.12 -13.20
N ASP A 77 14.88 5.33 -13.19
CA ASP A 77 14.10 5.86 -12.07
C ASP A 77 12.63 5.54 -12.25
N GLY A 78 11.91 5.53 -11.16
CA GLY A 78 10.46 5.32 -11.10
C GLY A 78 9.79 6.24 -10.09
N GLY A 79 8.61 5.88 -9.66
CA GLY A 79 7.86 6.59 -8.62
C GLY A 79 7.19 5.62 -7.66
N GLU A 80 6.92 6.09 -6.45
CA GLU A 80 6.26 5.30 -5.40
C GLU A 80 5.31 6.17 -4.59
N LEU A 81 4.07 5.72 -4.47
CA LEU A 81 3.04 6.31 -3.64
C LEU A 81 2.72 5.36 -2.47
N ARG A 82 2.66 5.91 -1.26
CA ARG A 82 2.35 5.15 -0.04
C ARG A 82 1.19 5.79 0.71
N SER A 83 0.30 4.97 1.27
CA SER A 83 -0.72 5.46 2.21
C SER A 83 -0.10 6.07 3.47
N THR A 84 -0.76 7.06 4.06
CA THR A 84 -0.39 7.61 5.38
C THR A 84 -0.82 6.70 6.52
N GLY A 85 -1.96 5.99 6.34
CA GLY A 85 -2.54 5.07 7.31
C GLY A 85 -2.01 3.65 7.17
N LEU A 86 -2.05 2.91 8.28
CA LEU A 86 -1.85 1.47 8.34
C LEU A 86 -3.20 0.77 8.22
N TYR A 87 -3.27 -0.21 7.34
CA TYR A 87 -4.45 -1.05 7.10
C TYR A 87 -4.15 -2.51 7.47
N ARG A 88 -5.18 -3.29 7.71
CA ARG A 88 -5.02 -4.70 8.08
C ARG A 88 -5.88 -5.59 7.17
N TYR A 89 -6.80 -6.33 7.73
CA TYR A 89 -7.62 -7.27 6.98
C TYR A 89 -8.65 -6.54 6.13
N GLY A 90 -8.92 -7.07 4.95
CA GLY A 90 -9.86 -6.49 4.01
C GLY A 90 -9.56 -6.83 2.56
N SER A 91 -10.30 -6.17 1.69
CA SER A 91 -10.12 -6.21 0.24
C SER A 91 -9.42 -4.94 -0.19
N TYR A 92 -8.25 -5.06 -0.81
CA TYR A 92 -7.48 -3.98 -1.42
C TYR A 92 -7.59 -4.12 -2.92
N ARG A 93 -8.05 -3.08 -3.57
CA ARG A 93 -8.35 -3.09 -5.00
C ARG A 93 -7.70 -1.91 -5.68
N VAL A 94 -7.23 -2.14 -6.89
CA VAL A 94 -6.69 -1.10 -7.77
C VAL A 94 -7.16 -1.36 -9.19
N ARG A 95 -7.57 -0.29 -9.89
CA ARG A 95 -7.78 -0.32 -11.32
C ARG A 95 -6.67 0.45 -12.00
N MET A 96 -5.82 -0.26 -12.73
CA MET A 96 -4.63 0.33 -13.34
C MET A 96 -4.28 -0.28 -14.69
N ARG A 97 -3.56 0.52 -15.48
CA ARG A 97 -2.86 0.11 -16.70
C ARG A 97 -1.37 0.29 -16.44
N VAL A 98 -0.58 -0.77 -16.56
CA VAL A 98 0.85 -0.68 -16.30
C VAL A 98 1.59 -0.05 -17.49
N ALA A 99 2.75 0.51 -17.22
CA ALA A 99 3.62 1.08 -18.25
C ALA A 99 4.03 0.01 -19.27
N ASN A 100 4.26 0.38 -20.54
CA ASN A 100 5.00 -0.45 -21.47
C ASN A 100 6.48 -0.02 -21.44
N ALA A 101 7.23 -0.58 -20.49
CA ALA A 101 8.63 -0.29 -20.22
C ALA A 101 9.36 -1.58 -19.79
N PRO A 102 9.82 -2.41 -20.75
CA PRO A 102 10.50 -3.66 -20.44
C PRO A 102 11.63 -3.48 -19.41
N SER A 103 11.94 -4.53 -18.65
CA SER A 103 12.88 -4.51 -17.51
C SER A 103 12.42 -3.70 -16.30
N SER A 104 11.16 -3.28 -16.24
CA SER A 104 10.56 -2.65 -15.05
C SER A 104 9.34 -3.42 -14.56
N LEU A 105 8.90 -3.11 -13.35
CA LEU A 105 7.70 -3.65 -12.71
C LEU A 105 6.77 -2.52 -12.26
N THR A 106 5.49 -2.80 -12.23
CA THR A 106 4.49 -2.04 -11.47
C THR A 106 4.00 -2.93 -10.33
N ALA A 107 4.03 -2.42 -9.10
CA ALA A 107 3.54 -3.15 -7.95
C ALA A 107 2.38 -2.45 -7.25
N PHE A 108 1.45 -3.27 -6.76
CA PHE A 108 0.39 -2.92 -5.82
C PHE A 108 0.54 -3.85 -4.62
N PHE A 109 0.86 -3.29 -3.45
CA PHE A 109 1.33 -4.14 -2.35
C PHE A 109 1.06 -3.54 -0.98
N LEU A 110 1.12 -4.40 0.02
CA LEU A 110 1.09 -4.06 1.43
C LEU A 110 2.45 -4.32 2.04
N TYR A 111 3.02 -3.34 2.72
CA TYR A 111 4.34 -3.46 3.33
C TYR A 111 4.49 -2.60 4.58
N LYS A 112 5.32 -3.08 5.50
CA LYS A 112 5.82 -2.31 6.64
C LYS A 112 7.18 -2.83 7.08
N LYS A 113 8.11 -1.90 7.31
CA LYS A 113 9.47 -2.22 7.83
C LYS A 113 9.42 -3.05 9.12
N PRO A 114 10.47 -3.88 9.41
CA PRO A 114 11.66 -4.05 8.58
C PRO A 114 11.39 -4.92 7.34
N ASP A 115 12.32 -4.86 6.36
CA ASP A 115 12.23 -5.65 5.12
C ASP A 115 12.10 -7.14 5.42
N TYR A 116 11.32 -7.85 4.61
CA TYR A 116 10.99 -9.28 4.75
C TYR A 116 10.13 -9.64 5.97
N ALA A 117 9.82 -8.70 6.85
CA ALA A 117 9.03 -9.01 8.06
C ALA A 117 7.54 -9.20 7.75
N GLN A 118 7.00 -8.39 6.85
CA GLN A 118 5.57 -8.34 6.56
C GLN A 118 5.30 -7.64 5.24
N GLU A 119 4.85 -8.41 4.24
CA GLU A 119 4.56 -7.91 2.91
C GLU A 119 3.61 -8.84 2.14
N LEU A 120 2.80 -8.29 1.26
CA LEU A 120 1.88 -8.98 0.35
C LEU A 120 1.91 -8.24 -0.99
N ASP A 121 2.36 -8.90 -2.06
CA ASP A 121 2.66 -8.24 -3.32
C ASP A 121 1.87 -8.79 -4.50
N ILE A 122 1.44 -7.85 -5.35
CA ILE A 122 1.17 -8.05 -6.77
C ILE A 122 2.23 -7.25 -7.52
N GLU A 123 3.09 -7.92 -8.30
CA GLU A 123 4.09 -7.30 -9.15
C GLU A 123 3.85 -7.71 -10.60
N ILE A 124 3.60 -6.72 -11.47
CA ILE A 124 3.27 -6.92 -12.88
C ILE A 124 4.48 -6.47 -13.71
N TYR A 125 4.97 -7.34 -14.58
CA TYR A 125 6.02 -6.96 -15.51
C TYR A 125 5.47 -5.95 -16.51
N ASN A 126 6.17 -4.85 -16.70
CA ASN A 126 5.77 -3.73 -17.54
C ASN A 126 6.03 -4.02 -19.03
N ASP A 127 5.52 -5.13 -19.51
CA ASP A 127 5.59 -5.58 -20.90
C ASP A 127 4.30 -6.30 -21.31
N SER A 128 4.16 -6.57 -22.59
CA SER A 128 2.97 -7.23 -23.15
C SER A 128 2.88 -8.74 -22.88
N THR A 129 3.82 -9.32 -22.14
CA THR A 129 3.84 -10.78 -21.90
C THR A 129 2.77 -11.24 -20.92
N GLY A 130 2.21 -10.33 -20.13
CA GLY A 130 1.23 -10.65 -19.09
C GLY A 130 1.82 -11.34 -17.86
N ARG A 131 3.15 -11.31 -17.68
CA ARG A 131 3.78 -11.87 -16.48
C ARG A 131 3.35 -11.09 -15.25
N ILE A 132 2.93 -11.82 -14.22
CA ILE A 132 2.55 -11.29 -12.91
C ILE A 132 3.14 -12.17 -11.82
N MET A 133 3.74 -11.56 -10.80
CA MET A 133 4.32 -12.26 -9.66
C MET A 133 3.54 -11.91 -8.40
N PHE A 134 3.26 -12.91 -7.61
CA PHE A 134 2.70 -12.77 -6.27
C PHE A 134 3.73 -13.21 -5.25
N SER A 135 3.87 -12.46 -4.15
CA SER A 135 4.77 -12.81 -3.06
C SER A 135 4.15 -12.51 -1.71
N THR A 136 4.59 -13.23 -0.69
CA THR A 136 4.30 -12.90 0.70
C THR A 136 5.56 -13.03 1.55
N TYR A 137 5.68 -12.14 2.54
CA TYR A 137 6.78 -12.17 3.50
C TYR A 137 6.23 -12.15 4.92
N SER A 138 6.80 -12.96 5.77
CA SER A 138 6.42 -13.05 7.18
C SER A 138 7.59 -13.58 7.99
N GLY A 139 7.82 -13.00 9.18
CA GLY A 139 8.86 -13.49 10.08
C GLY A 139 10.29 -13.30 9.54
N ASN A 140 10.55 -12.22 8.81
CA ASN A 140 11.83 -11.85 8.19
C ASN A 140 12.27 -12.78 7.04
N ALA A 141 11.33 -13.39 6.34
CA ALA A 141 11.62 -14.26 5.19
C ALA A 141 10.54 -14.14 4.11
N GLN A 142 10.92 -14.37 2.85
CA GLN A 142 9.97 -14.67 1.80
C GLN A 142 9.35 -16.04 2.08
N THR A 143 8.05 -16.07 2.30
CA THR A 143 7.33 -17.29 2.69
C THR A 143 6.65 -17.97 1.51
N ASN A 144 6.23 -17.18 0.53
CA ASN A 144 5.63 -17.68 -0.70
C ASN A 144 6.02 -16.77 -1.88
N THR A 145 6.18 -17.37 -3.07
CA THR A 145 6.27 -16.62 -4.34
C THR A 145 5.85 -17.50 -5.50
N VAL A 146 5.23 -16.90 -6.52
CA VAL A 146 4.89 -17.57 -7.77
C VAL A 146 4.73 -16.53 -8.88
N THR A 147 5.22 -16.86 -10.08
CA THR A 147 4.96 -16.08 -11.30
C THR A 147 3.92 -16.82 -12.15
N LYS A 148 2.96 -16.08 -12.66
CA LYS A 148 1.88 -16.56 -13.54
C LYS A 148 1.77 -15.70 -14.79
N LEU A 149 0.87 -16.08 -15.69
CA LEU A 149 0.52 -15.29 -16.87
C LEU A 149 -0.92 -14.83 -16.76
N LEU A 150 -1.13 -13.55 -17.00
CA LEU A 150 -2.44 -12.96 -17.23
C LEU A 150 -2.96 -13.40 -18.61
N PRO A 151 -4.28 -13.54 -18.80
CA PRO A 151 -4.87 -13.86 -20.09
C PRO A 151 -4.98 -12.62 -21.02
N PHE A 152 -4.33 -11.51 -20.65
CA PHE A 152 -4.38 -10.24 -21.36
C PHE A 152 -3.03 -9.50 -21.29
N ASP A 153 -2.86 -8.49 -22.16
CA ASP A 153 -1.74 -7.55 -22.11
C ASP A 153 -2.05 -6.43 -21.09
N PRO A 154 -1.34 -6.35 -19.94
CA PRO A 154 -1.62 -5.37 -18.90
C PRO A 154 -1.20 -3.94 -19.29
N THR A 155 -0.46 -3.77 -20.40
CA THR A 155 -0.04 -2.45 -20.91
C THR A 155 -1.08 -1.85 -21.86
N ALA A 156 -2.01 -2.66 -22.38
CA ALA A 156 -2.96 -2.25 -23.41
C ALA A 156 -4.22 -1.59 -22.84
N ALA A 157 -4.71 -2.03 -21.68
CA ALA A 157 -5.95 -1.58 -21.07
C ALA A 157 -5.88 -1.50 -19.55
N PHE A 158 -6.88 -0.87 -18.91
CA PHE A 158 -7.06 -0.87 -17.46
C PHE A 158 -7.68 -2.19 -17.02
N HIS A 159 -7.10 -2.78 -15.99
CA HIS A 159 -7.55 -4.02 -15.38
C HIS A 159 -7.67 -3.84 -13.86
N ASP A 160 -8.53 -4.64 -13.23
CA ASP A 160 -8.73 -4.64 -11.79
C ASP A 160 -7.84 -5.70 -11.14
N TYR A 161 -7.04 -5.28 -10.15
CA TYR A 161 -6.19 -6.19 -9.36
C TYR A 161 -6.61 -6.11 -7.90
N VAL A 162 -6.64 -7.26 -7.23
CA VAL A 162 -7.16 -7.35 -5.86
C VAL A 162 -6.25 -8.20 -4.98
N ILE A 163 -5.97 -7.68 -3.79
CA ILE A 163 -5.43 -8.43 -2.65
C ILE A 163 -6.55 -8.59 -1.62
N GLU A 164 -7.00 -9.81 -1.38
CA GLU A 164 -7.85 -10.16 -0.27
C GLU A 164 -6.96 -10.61 0.89
N TYR A 165 -6.92 -9.85 1.97
CA TYR A 165 -6.06 -10.12 3.12
C TYR A 165 -6.91 -10.52 4.34
N ASP A 166 -6.71 -11.75 4.81
CA ASP A 166 -7.38 -12.34 5.97
C ASP A 166 -6.36 -12.80 7.02
N PRO A 167 -6.77 -13.14 8.26
CA PRO A 167 -5.85 -13.59 9.31
C PRO A 167 -5.02 -14.83 8.92
N GLY A 168 -3.79 -14.62 8.41
CA GLY A 168 -2.87 -15.68 7.99
C GLY A 168 -3.16 -16.26 6.61
N ALA A 169 -3.98 -15.59 5.80
CA ALA A 169 -4.32 -15.99 4.44
C ALA A 169 -4.35 -14.79 3.49
N ALA A 170 -4.04 -15.02 2.21
CA ALA A 170 -4.17 -14.03 1.16
C ALA A 170 -4.67 -14.66 -0.14
N ARG A 171 -5.47 -13.90 -0.90
CA ARG A 171 -5.92 -14.23 -2.25
C ARG A 171 -5.59 -13.08 -3.17
N PHE A 172 -5.23 -13.41 -4.40
CA PHE A 172 -4.84 -12.45 -5.42
C PHE A 172 -5.68 -12.69 -6.66
N LEU A 173 -6.35 -11.63 -7.14
CA LEU A 173 -7.25 -11.72 -8.28
C LEU A 173 -6.87 -10.68 -9.34
N ALA A 174 -7.18 -10.99 -10.60
CA ALA A 174 -7.22 -10.02 -11.68
C ALA A 174 -8.56 -10.15 -12.42
N ASP A 175 -9.22 -9.04 -12.71
CA ASP A 175 -10.55 -8.95 -13.34
C ASP A 175 -11.57 -9.94 -12.72
N GLY A 176 -11.56 -10.05 -11.39
CA GLY A 176 -12.45 -10.93 -10.63
C GLY A 176 -12.06 -12.42 -10.64
N VAL A 177 -11.05 -12.83 -11.39
CA VAL A 177 -10.56 -14.21 -11.44
C VAL A 177 -9.46 -14.41 -10.40
N GLU A 178 -9.64 -15.39 -9.49
CA GLU A 178 -8.61 -15.78 -8.53
C GLU A 178 -7.44 -16.42 -9.26
N LEU A 179 -6.26 -15.80 -9.16
CA LEU A 179 -5.03 -16.29 -9.76
C LEU A 179 -4.18 -17.07 -8.75
N GLN A 180 -4.18 -16.66 -7.49
CA GLN A 180 -3.37 -17.29 -6.44
C GLN A 180 -4.05 -17.18 -5.09
N ARG A 181 -3.80 -18.18 -4.24
CA ARG A 181 -4.22 -18.19 -2.83
C ARG A 181 -3.14 -18.86 -1.98
N TRP A 182 -2.91 -18.29 -0.78
CA TRP A 182 -2.15 -18.96 0.28
C TRP A 182 -2.90 -18.91 1.60
N SER A 183 -2.86 -20.00 2.35
CA SER A 183 -3.47 -20.16 3.68
C SER A 183 -2.42 -20.31 4.78
N SER A 184 -1.15 -20.10 4.45
CA SER A 184 -0.02 -20.11 5.39
C SER A 184 1.09 -19.19 4.87
N GLY A 185 2.04 -18.84 5.75
CA GLY A 185 3.14 -17.94 5.39
C GLY A 185 2.71 -16.49 5.15
N VAL A 186 1.49 -16.11 5.54
CA VAL A 186 0.95 -14.75 5.42
C VAL A 186 1.02 -14.08 6.78
N THR A 187 1.57 -12.89 6.82
CA THR A 187 1.66 -12.06 8.04
C THR A 187 0.28 -11.79 8.63
N ARG A 188 0.23 -11.32 9.89
CA ARG A 188 -1.01 -10.87 10.57
C ARG A 188 -0.93 -9.39 10.96
N SER A 189 0.00 -8.64 10.39
CA SER A 189 0.31 -7.26 10.76
C SER A 189 -0.52 -6.24 9.99
N SER A 190 -0.67 -5.05 10.57
CA SER A 190 -1.10 -3.88 9.81
C SER A 190 0.07 -3.33 8.99
N MET A 191 -0.20 -2.95 7.75
CA MET A 191 0.79 -2.51 6.77
C MET A 191 0.32 -1.24 6.04
N TYR A 192 1.24 -0.50 5.47
CA TYR A 192 0.91 0.57 4.53
C TYR A 192 0.56 -0.03 3.18
N LEU A 193 -0.32 0.64 2.44
CA LEU A 193 -0.64 0.33 1.06
C LEU A 193 0.26 1.14 0.13
N PHE A 194 0.79 0.50 -0.90
CA PHE A 194 1.70 1.10 -1.87
C PHE A 194 1.24 0.84 -3.30
N VAL A 195 1.56 1.80 -4.16
CA VAL A 195 1.61 1.62 -5.62
C VAL A 195 2.94 2.18 -6.11
N ASN A 196 3.69 1.43 -6.91
CA ASN A 196 4.91 1.92 -7.51
C ASN A 196 5.12 1.42 -8.95
N ALA A 197 6.07 2.04 -9.64
CA ALA A 197 6.67 1.51 -10.86
C ALA A 197 8.17 1.75 -10.78
N TRP A 198 9.01 0.73 -11.05
CA TRP A 198 10.43 0.76 -10.77
C TRP A 198 11.23 -0.27 -11.59
N PHE A 199 12.57 -0.15 -11.58
CA PHE A 199 13.48 -1.05 -12.28
C PHE A 199 14.22 -1.95 -11.29
N PRO A 200 13.76 -3.20 -11.06
CA PRO A 200 14.40 -4.13 -10.12
C PRO A 200 15.80 -4.52 -10.56
N SER A 201 16.73 -4.66 -9.61
CA SER A 201 18.13 -5.01 -9.88
C SER A 201 18.32 -6.42 -10.43
N TRP A 202 17.33 -7.28 -10.37
CA TRP A 202 17.35 -8.63 -10.97
C TRP A 202 16.84 -8.69 -12.41
N LEU A 203 16.38 -7.57 -12.99
CA LEU A 203 16.07 -7.43 -14.41
C LEU A 203 17.18 -6.71 -15.13
N ALA A 204 17.18 -6.74 -16.48
CA ALA A 204 18.28 -6.24 -17.30
C ALA A 204 18.54 -4.73 -17.15
N GLY A 205 17.55 -3.93 -16.72
CA GLY A 205 17.72 -2.49 -16.57
C GLY A 205 17.77 -1.77 -17.91
N GLU A 206 16.83 -2.04 -18.79
CA GLU A 206 16.67 -1.34 -20.07
C GLU A 206 16.01 0.03 -19.85
N ARG A 207 16.70 1.09 -20.33
CA ARG A 207 16.15 2.44 -20.21
C ARG A 207 15.07 2.68 -21.26
N PRO A 208 13.90 3.21 -20.89
CA PRO A 208 12.89 3.57 -21.87
C PRO A 208 13.36 4.71 -22.77
N ALA A 209 13.09 4.63 -24.08
CA ALA A 209 13.47 5.68 -25.03
C ALA A 209 12.63 6.97 -24.86
N THR A 210 11.42 6.85 -24.34
CA THR A 210 10.48 7.96 -24.05
C THR A 210 9.88 7.74 -22.66
N ASP A 211 9.35 8.80 -22.07
CA ASP A 211 8.60 8.67 -20.81
C ASP A 211 7.51 7.61 -20.94
N ARG A 212 7.42 6.74 -19.94
CA ARG A 212 6.38 5.71 -19.81
C ARG A 212 5.62 5.93 -18.51
N PHE A 213 4.37 5.50 -18.49
CA PHE A 213 3.49 5.77 -17.36
C PHE A 213 2.70 4.53 -16.98
N THR A 214 2.73 4.19 -15.71
CA THR A 214 1.67 3.43 -15.07
C THR A 214 0.58 4.43 -14.69
N GLU A 215 -0.67 4.10 -15.03
CA GLU A 215 -1.83 4.95 -14.76
C GLU A 215 -2.82 4.18 -13.88
N VAL A 216 -3.32 4.84 -12.83
CA VAL A 216 -4.28 4.27 -11.88
C VAL A 216 -5.55 5.12 -11.90
N GLU A 217 -6.69 4.51 -12.18
CA GLU A 217 -7.99 5.17 -12.14
C GLU A 217 -8.50 5.33 -10.72
N TRP A 218 -8.33 4.29 -9.91
CA TRP A 218 -8.73 4.34 -8.49
C TRP A 218 -8.03 3.26 -7.67
N VAL A 219 -7.99 3.53 -6.36
CA VAL A 219 -7.60 2.57 -5.32
C VAL A 219 -8.70 2.51 -4.28
N GLU A 220 -9.02 1.32 -3.80
CA GLU A 220 -10.06 1.08 -2.80
C GLU A 220 -9.57 0.12 -1.72
N HIS A 221 -9.95 0.39 -0.47
CA HIS A 221 -9.86 -0.56 0.64
C HIS A 221 -11.21 -0.69 1.32
N VAL A 222 -11.65 -1.93 1.50
CA VAL A 222 -12.84 -2.29 2.27
C VAL A 222 -12.41 -3.22 3.41
N ALA A 223 -12.51 -2.72 4.65
CA ALA A 223 -12.09 -3.45 5.85
C ALA A 223 -13.00 -4.65 6.15
N ARG A 224 -12.46 -5.65 6.84
CA ARG A 224 -13.18 -6.81 7.36
C ARG A 224 -13.01 -6.98 8.86
#